data_901e7c8646f7f1e09012b38ea1fa494f
#
_entry.id   901e7c8646f7f1e09012b38ea1fa494f
#
_cell.length_a   1.000
_cell.length_b   1.000
_cell.length_c   1.000
_cell.angle_alpha   90.00
_cell.angle_beta   90.00
_cell.angle_gamma   90.00
#
_symmetry.space_group_name_H-M   'P 1'
#
loop_
_entity.id
_entity.type
_entity.pdbx_description
1 polymer ?
#
loop_
_entity_poly.entity_id
_entity_poly.type
_entity_poly.pdbx_seq_one_letter_code
_entity_poly.pdbx_strand_id
1 'polypeptide(L)'
;MHTFFDVCKSCCFFFTFFWAGREQAAFDIVSPMSRALCTRCLRPLSHCLCALIPSLSCRTRVVVLQHPSEARHALNTARLAVLGLAGARRVVGEYFSESDWAVSDHAPRLLFPGEGAEVLTPGYGQDLGMPVRLIVPDGTWGHARKLLHINPALAALPRVMLPPGLTTRYRVRHADVAGALSTIEAVTHALNAIEAPRNFDALLAPFEALIDGQIDGMGADLYARHHLNRKVPWR
;
A
#
# COMPACT_ATOMS: atom_id res chain seq x y z
N MET A 1 27.21 -16.40 -50.84
CA MET A 1 26.73 -17.40 -51.82
C MET A 1 25.31 -17.79 -51.44
N HIS A 2 24.43 -17.42 -52.39
CA HIS A 2 23.11 -17.98 -52.72
C HIS A 2 22.03 -17.92 -51.60
N THR A 3 21.07 -16.98 -51.67
CA THR A 3 19.91 -16.80 -52.60
C THR A 3 18.91 -17.97 -52.62
N PHE A 4 17.61 -17.66 -52.32
CA PHE A 4 16.49 -17.62 -53.23
C PHE A 4 15.21 -17.70 -52.39
N PHE A 5 14.32 -16.66 -52.37
CA PHE A 5 13.14 -16.50 -53.21
C PHE A 5 12.23 -17.76 -53.24
N ASP A 6 10.98 -17.69 -52.85
CA ASP A 6 9.92 -17.42 -53.78
C ASP A 6 8.55 -17.14 -53.18
N VAL A 7 7.86 -16.27 -53.88
CA VAL A 7 6.51 -15.73 -53.74
C VAL A 7 5.51 -16.73 -54.26
N CYS A 8 4.35 -16.90 -53.64
CA CYS A 8 3.18 -17.40 -54.35
C CYS A 8 1.99 -16.46 -54.20
N LYS A 9 1.60 -15.92 -55.32
CA LYS A 9 0.46 -15.07 -55.62
C LYS A 9 -0.80 -15.90 -55.83
N SER A 10 -1.92 -15.29 -55.55
CA SER A 10 -3.21 -15.36 -56.21
C SER A 10 -4.11 -16.60 -55.98
N CYS A 11 -5.23 -16.33 -55.42
CA CYS A 11 -6.50 -16.65 -56.08
C CYS A 11 -7.66 -15.84 -55.48
N CYS A 12 -8.11 -14.87 -56.31
CA CYS A 12 -9.41 -14.24 -56.15
C CYS A 12 -10.52 -15.26 -56.44
N PHE A 13 -11.50 -15.36 -55.57
CA PHE A 13 -12.80 -15.83 -55.97
C PHE A 13 -13.89 -14.90 -55.42
N PHE A 14 -14.53 -14.23 -56.33
CA PHE A 14 -15.75 -13.48 -56.15
C PHE A 14 -16.88 -14.46 -55.79
N PHE A 15 -17.55 -14.22 -54.67
CA PHE A 15 -18.89 -14.72 -54.43
C PHE A 15 -19.73 -13.56 -53.91
N THR A 16 -20.51 -12.99 -54.82
CA THR A 16 -21.63 -12.12 -54.51
C THR A 16 -22.73 -12.96 -53.96
N PHE A 17 -23.07 -12.79 -52.70
CA PHE A 17 -24.34 -13.21 -52.13
C PHE A 17 -25.11 -12.01 -51.62
N PHE A 18 -26.15 -11.72 -52.33
CA PHE A 18 -27.22 -10.82 -51.97
C PHE A 18 -27.98 -11.44 -50.78
N TRP A 19 -27.99 -10.80 -49.62
CA TRP A 19 -28.95 -11.13 -48.61
C TRP A 19 -29.49 -9.87 -47.92
N ALA A 20 -30.86 -9.84 -47.96
CA ALA A 20 -31.71 -8.76 -47.51
C ALA A 20 -31.68 -8.60 -45.99
N GLY A 21 -31.85 -7.37 -45.59
CA GLY A 21 -32.48 -6.86 -44.39
C GLY A 21 -32.48 -7.76 -43.14
N ARG A 22 -31.57 -7.46 -42.20
CA ARG A 22 -31.84 -7.67 -40.79
C ARG A 22 -31.45 -6.41 -40.02
N GLU A 23 -32.44 -5.75 -39.45
CA GLU A 23 -32.26 -4.65 -38.49
C GLU A 23 -31.23 -5.06 -37.47
N GLN A 24 -30.12 -4.36 -37.46
CA GLN A 24 -29.15 -4.39 -36.37
C GLN A 24 -29.82 -3.73 -35.17
N ALA A 25 -30.44 -4.51 -34.30
CA ALA A 25 -30.69 -4.07 -32.94
C ALA A 25 -29.32 -3.65 -32.37
N ALA A 26 -29.14 -2.35 -32.19
CA ALA A 26 -28.04 -1.80 -31.45
C ALA A 26 -28.09 -2.39 -30.02
N PHE A 27 -27.27 -3.40 -29.79
CA PHE A 27 -26.92 -3.77 -28.42
C PHE A 27 -26.13 -2.58 -27.86
N ASP A 28 -26.83 -1.73 -27.12
CA ASP A 28 -26.22 -0.78 -26.21
C ASP A 28 -25.35 -1.61 -25.26
N ILE A 29 -24.07 -1.68 -25.58
CA ILE A 29 -23.05 -2.14 -24.64
C ILE A 29 -23.07 -1.09 -23.54
N VAL A 30 -23.85 -1.35 -22.49
CA VAL A 30 -23.78 -0.61 -21.24
C VAL A 30 -22.35 -0.82 -20.74
N SER A 31 -21.50 0.14 -21.06
CA SER A 31 -20.16 0.24 -20.47
C SER A 31 -20.32 0.10 -18.95
N PRO A 32 -19.63 -0.81 -18.27
CA PRO A 32 -19.73 -0.92 -16.84
C PRO A 32 -19.41 0.46 -16.28
N MET A 33 -20.41 1.13 -15.70
CA MET A 33 -20.24 2.45 -15.08
C MET A 33 -19.12 2.32 -14.06
N SER A 34 -17.94 2.84 -14.41
CA SER A 34 -16.82 2.87 -13.49
C SER A 34 -17.27 3.68 -12.27
N ARG A 35 -17.24 3.05 -11.10
CA ARG A 35 -17.68 3.71 -9.86
C ARG A 35 -16.88 4.99 -9.67
N ALA A 36 -17.56 6.13 -9.51
CA ALA A 36 -16.91 7.41 -9.26
C ALA A 36 -16.00 7.30 -8.02
N LEU A 37 -14.74 7.68 -8.18
CA LEU A 37 -13.73 7.61 -7.12
C LEU A 37 -13.53 8.98 -6.49
N CYS A 38 -13.29 9.00 -5.18
CA CYS A 38 -12.84 10.19 -4.47
C CYS A 38 -11.41 10.53 -4.93
N THR A 39 -11.19 11.75 -5.38
CA THR A 39 -9.87 12.21 -5.87
C THR A 39 -8.79 12.23 -4.79
N ARG A 40 -9.16 12.33 -3.51
CA ARG A 40 -8.22 12.38 -2.37
C ARG A 40 -7.83 10.97 -1.88
N CYS A 41 -8.79 10.15 -1.47
CA CYS A 41 -8.50 8.81 -0.91
C CYS A 41 -8.51 7.69 -1.96
N LEU A 42 -8.94 7.96 -3.20
CA LEU A 42 -9.07 7.05 -4.34
C LEU A 42 -9.98 5.84 -4.08
N ARG A 43 -10.91 5.98 -3.15
CA ARG A 43 -11.96 4.99 -2.88
C ARG A 43 -13.26 5.36 -3.62
N PRO A 44 -14.14 4.39 -3.88
CA PRO A 44 -15.48 4.72 -4.36
C PRO A 44 -16.12 5.78 -3.47
N LEU A 45 -16.84 6.74 -4.05
CA LEU A 45 -17.45 7.84 -3.29
C LEU A 45 -18.36 7.33 -2.15
N SER A 46 -19.08 6.22 -2.37
CA SER A 46 -19.91 5.56 -1.35
C SER A 46 -19.13 4.99 -0.16
N HIS A 47 -17.82 4.82 -0.31
CA HIS A 47 -16.90 4.30 0.72
C HIS A 47 -15.75 5.29 0.99
N CYS A 48 -16.01 6.57 0.78
CA CYS A 48 -15.03 7.62 1.00
C CYS A 48 -14.73 7.75 2.50
N LEU A 49 -13.42 7.73 2.85
CA LEU A 49 -12.95 7.83 4.22
C LEU A 49 -12.41 9.21 4.58
N CYS A 50 -12.50 10.19 3.67
CA CYS A 50 -11.86 11.49 3.86
C CYS A 50 -12.32 12.26 5.09
N ALA A 51 -13.56 12.06 5.52
CA ALA A 51 -14.09 12.69 6.72
C ALA A 51 -13.44 12.17 8.04
N LEU A 52 -12.88 10.96 7.98
CA LEU A 52 -12.24 10.31 9.14
C LEU A 52 -10.72 10.50 9.14
N ILE A 53 -10.13 10.98 8.04
CA ILE A 53 -8.70 11.20 7.94
C ILE A 53 -8.32 12.46 8.74
N PRO A 54 -7.53 12.34 9.83
CA PRO A 54 -7.09 13.49 10.61
C PRO A 54 -6.09 14.35 9.83
N SER A 55 -5.70 15.47 10.41
CA SER A 55 -4.59 16.30 9.96
C SER A 55 -3.62 16.49 11.13
N LEU A 56 -2.68 15.56 11.27
CA LEU A 56 -1.73 15.56 12.38
C LEU A 56 -0.38 16.11 11.93
N SER A 57 0.15 17.05 12.69
CA SER A 57 1.52 17.56 12.53
C SER A 57 2.47 16.81 13.45
N CYS A 58 3.71 16.55 13.02
CA CYS A 58 4.78 16.00 13.84
C CYS A 58 6.13 16.58 13.41
N ARG A 59 7.14 16.44 14.26
CA ARG A 59 8.53 16.80 13.92
C ARG A 59 9.12 15.76 12.99
N THR A 60 8.75 14.49 13.19
CA THR A 60 9.16 13.38 12.34
C THR A 60 8.57 13.51 10.94
N ARG A 61 9.42 13.40 9.91
CA ARG A 61 8.97 13.35 8.52
C ARG A 61 8.83 11.91 8.06
N VAL A 62 7.65 11.53 7.61
CA VAL A 62 7.38 10.17 7.13
C VAL A 62 7.44 10.12 5.62
N VAL A 63 8.17 9.15 5.08
CA VAL A 63 8.10 8.77 3.66
C VAL A 63 7.78 7.29 3.54
N VAL A 64 6.75 6.98 2.78
CA VAL A 64 6.39 5.60 2.44
C VAL A 64 6.91 5.30 1.04
N LEU A 65 7.79 4.32 0.93
CA LEU A 65 8.33 3.81 -0.32
C LEU A 65 7.53 2.57 -0.72
N GLN A 66 6.56 2.76 -1.61
CA GLN A 66 5.55 1.78 -1.93
C GLN A 66 5.88 1.00 -3.19
N HIS A 67 5.84 -0.33 -3.11
CA HIS A 67 5.93 -1.18 -4.29
C HIS A 67 4.73 -0.93 -5.24
N PRO A 68 4.93 -0.90 -6.58
CA PRO A 68 3.87 -0.57 -7.54
C PRO A 68 2.63 -1.46 -7.45
N SER A 69 2.77 -2.74 -7.10
CA SER A 69 1.64 -3.67 -6.93
C SER A 69 0.65 -3.21 -5.86
N GLU A 70 1.12 -2.50 -4.81
CA GLU A 70 0.28 -2.04 -3.70
C GLU A 70 -0.45 -0.73 -4.02
N ALA A 71 0.04 0.04 -5.00
CA ALA A 71 -0.47 1.39 -5.28
C ALA A 71 -1.96 1.42 -5.66
N ARG A 72 -2.44 0.35 -6.30
CA ARG A 72 -3.83 0.19 -6.75
C ARG A 72 -4.66 -0.73 -5.84
N HIS A 73 -4.05 -1.27 -4.79
CA HIS A 73 -4.76 -2.19 -3.89
C HIS A 73 -5.90 -1.46 -3.16
N ALA A 74 -7.11 -2.05 -3.16
CA ALA A 74 -8.30 -1.45 -2.57
C ALA A 74 -8.15 -1.17 -1.06
N LEU A 75 -7.34 -1.97 -0.38
CA LEU A 75 -7.07 -1.86 1.06
C LEU A 75 -5.73 -1.17 1.35
N ASN A 76 -5.31 -0.24 0.50
CA ASN A 76 -4.07 0.51 0.64
C ASN A 76 -4.11 1.42 1.87
N THR A 77 -3.45 0.99 2.96
CA THR A 77 -3.38 1.71 4.22
C THR A 77 -2.29 2.79 4.23
N ALA A 78 -1.24 2.63 3.42
CA ALA A 78 -0.17 3.62 3.27
C ALA A 78 -0.69 4.99 2.81
N ARG A 79 -1.67 5.00 1.90
CA ARG A 79 -2.33 6.24 1.45
C ARG A 79 -3.03 6.95 2.60
N LEU A 80 -3.75 6.21 3.44
CA LEU A 80 -4.47 6.79 4.58
C LEU A 80 -3.50 7.40 5.58
N ALA A 81 -2.39 6.71 5.88
CA ALA A 81 -1.34 7.21 6.77
C ALA A 81 -0.76 8.54 6.25
N VAL A 82 -0.39 8.60 4.97
CA VAL A 82 0.20 9.81 4.37
C VAL A 82 -0.79 10.96 4.31
N LEU A 83 -2.06 10.70 4.03
CA LEU A 83 -3.10 11.73 4.00
C LEU A 83 -3.41 12.32 5.39
N GLY A 84 -3.18 11.55 6.45
CA GLY A 84 -3.43 11.96 7.84
C GLY A 84 -2.27 12.69 8.50
N LEU A 85 -1.09 12.73 7.87
CA LEU A 85 0.13 13.33 8.43
C LEU A 85 0.61 14.51 7.59
N ALA A 86 0.74 15.68 8.20
CA ALA A 86 1.26 16.86 7.54
C ALA A 86 2.72 16.64 7.11
N GLY A 87 3.01 16.88 5.83
CA GLY A 87 4.34 16.75 5.26
C GLY A 87 4.80 15.29 5.02
N ALA A 88 3.95 14.31 5.24
CA ALA A 88 4.25 12.93 4.83
C ALA A 88 4.20 12.79 3.30
N ARG A 89 5.02 11.89 2.77
CA ARG A 89 5.11 11.62 1.32
C ARG A 89 4.96 10.13 1.05
N ARG A 90 4.42 9.80 -0.11
CA ARG A 90 4.39 8.46 -0.66
C ARG A 90 5.04 8.48 -2.04
N VAL A 91 6.07 7.68 -2.21
CA VAL A 91 6.75 7.47 -3.49
C VAL A 91 6.47 6.05 -3.95
N VAL A 92 6.01 5.88 -5.18
CA VAL A 92 5.68 4.57 -5.75
C VAL A 92 6.77 4.20 -6.75
N GLY A 93 7.40 3.06 -6.54
CA GLY A 93 8.48 2.61 -7.40
C GLY A 93 9.13 1.32 -6.89
N GLU A 94 10.08 0.81 -7.63
CA GLU A 94 10.98 -0.26 -7.19
C GLU A 94 12.38 0.29 -6.90
N TYR A 95 12.82 1.31 -7.65
CA TYR A 95 14.10 2.00 -7.47
C TYR A 95 13.85 3.39 -6.90
N PHE A 96 14.62 3.77 -5.90
CA PHE A 96 14.50 5.04 -5.18
C PHE A 96 15.86 5.73 -5.13
N SER A 97 15.88 7.00 -5.52
CA SER A 97 17.04 7.87 -5.36
C SER A 97 17.09 8.45 -3.95
N GLU A 98 18.23 8.96 -3.53
CA GLU A 98 18.36 9.64 -2.24
C GLU A 98 17.37 10.81 -2.10
N SER A 99 17.10 11.55 -3.17
CA SER A 99 16.13 12.64 -3.19
C SER A 99 14.69 12.21 -2.87
N ASP A 100 14.38 10.94 -2.98
CA ASP A 100 13.05 10.40 -2.64
C ASP A 100 12.86 10.28 -1.13
N TRP A 101 13.93 10.03 -0.37
CA TRP A 101 13.85 9.75 1.06
C TRP A 101 14.77 10.59 1.93
N ALA A 102 15.90 11.11 1.44
CA ALA A 102 16.80 11.93 2.23
C ALA A 102 16.29 13.38 2.41
N VAL A 103 16.57 13.95 3.55
CA VAL A 103 16.34 15.37 3.89
C VAL A 103 17.47 15.80 4.82
N SER A 104 18.14 16.88 4.50
CA SER A 104 19.39 17.31 5.17
C SER A 104 19.22 17.68 6.65
N ASP A 105 18.02 18.05 7.07
CA ASP A 105 17.69 18.49 8.43
C ASP A 105 17.04 17.39 9.30
N HIS A 106 17.06 16.13 8.84
CA HIS A 106 16.48 15.01 9.55
C HIS A 106 17.39 13.77 9.53
N ALA A 107 17.43 13.05 10.64
CA ALA A 107 18.13 11.77 10.75
C ALA A 107 17.33 10.65 10.08
N PRO A 108 17.84 10.02 9.01
CA PRO A 108 17.12 8.94 8.34
C PRO A 108 17.08 7.69 9.23
N ARG A 109 15.93 7.04 9.31
CA ARG A 109 15.69 5.76 9.98
C ARG A 109 14.80 4.89 9.13
N LEU A 110 15.27 3.70 8.79
CA LEU A 110 14.52 2.72 8.02
C LEU A 110 13.70 1.86 8.97
N LEU A 111 12.36 1.95 8.88
CA LEU A 111 11.46 1.10 9.66
C LEU A 111 11.40 -0.31 9.04
N PHE A 112 12.33 -1.14 9.41
CA PHE A 112 12.40 -2.52 8.92
C PHE A 112 13.18 -3.40 9.91
N PRO A 113 12.62 -4.54 10.37
CA PRO A 113 13.31 -5.43 11.28
C PRO A 113 14.52 -6.09 10.61
N GLY A 114 15.49 -6.48 11.41
CA GLY A 114 16.69 -7.17 10.95
C GLY A 114 17.84 -7.01 11.90
N GLU A 115 18.98 -7.55 11.52
CA GLU A 115 20.22 -7.42 12.29
C GLU A 115 20.60 -5.95 12.46
N GLY A 116 20.97 -5.56 13.68
CA GLY A 116 21.33 -4.18 14.02
C GLY A 116 20.13 -3.21 14.10
N ALA A 117 18.89 -3.65 13.95
CA ALA A 117 17.72 -2.79 14.09
C ALA A 117 17.51 -2.40 15.56
N GLU A 118 17.46 -1.10 15.84
CA GLU A 118 17.14 -0.56 17.16
C GLU A 118 15.63 -0.65 17.42
N VAL A 119 15.25 -1.11 18.63
CA VAL A 119 13.84 -1.15 19.02
C VAL A 119 13.37 0.26 19.37
N LEU A 120 12.28 0.71 18.75
CA LEU A 120 11.67 1.99 19.07
C LEU A 120 11.07 1.96 20.48
N THR A 121 11.56 2.85 21.33
CA THR A 121 11.07 3.07 22.70
C THR A 121 10.51 4.48 22.83
N PRO A 122 9.64 4.76 23.82
CA PRO A 122 9.14 6.11 24.03
C PRO A 122 10.25 7.15 24.18
N GLY A 123 10.19 8.21 23.36
CA GLY A 123 11.21 9.25 23.30
C GLY A 123 12.40 8.93 22.39
N TYR A 124 12.31 7.87 21.59
CA TYR A 124 13.37 7.53 20.60
C TYR A 124 13.75 8.75 19.76
N GLY A 125 15.05 8.96 19.62
CA GLY A 125 15.60 10.03 18.79
C GLY A 125 15.70 11.41 19.45
N GLN A 126 15.34 11.57 20.71
CA GLN A 126 15.55 12.83 21.44
C GLN A 126 17.04 13.22 21.48
N ASP A 127 17.93 12.22 21.55
CA ASP A 127 19.38 12.41 21.62
C ASP A 127 20.05 12.51 20.24
N LEU A 128 19.30 12.42 19.14
CA LEU A 128 19.88 12.47 17.78
C LEU A 128 20.28 13.86 17.32
N GLY A 129 19.96 14.90 18.09
CA GLY A 129 20.26 16.29 17.74
C GLY A 129 19.44 16.86 16.58
N MET A 130 18.69 16.03 15.88
CA MET A 130 17.80 16.42 14.77
C MET A 130 16.56 15.52 14.72
N PRO A 131 15.43 15.99 14.13
CA PRO A 131 14.23 15.21 13.98
C PRO A 131 14.46 13.95 13.12
N VAL A 132 13.62 12.94 13.31
CA VAL A 132 13.68 11.70 12.53
C VAL A 132 13.04 11.84 11.16
N ARG A 133 13.70 11.30 10.12
CA ARG A 133 13.09 10.95 8.84
C ARG A 133 12.77 9.47 8.85
N LEU A 134 11.50 9.12 9.07
CA LEU A 134 11.05 7.73 9.10
C LEU A 134 10.76 7.26 7.67
N ILE A 135 11.54 6.29 7.21
CA ILE A 135 11.43 5.69 5.89
C ILE A 135 10.76 4.33 6.03
N VAL A 136 9.62 4.14 5.36
CA VAL A 136 8.75 2.98 5.54
C VAL A 136 8.60 2.26 4.19
N PRO A 137 9.25 1.11 3.98
CA PRO A 137 8.98 0.24 2.84
C PRO A 137 7.56 -0.32 2.94
N ASP A 138 6.79 -0.24 1.85
CA ASP A 138 5.41 -0.70 1.81
C ASP A 138 5.18 -1.72 0.69
N GLY A 139 4.65 -2.87 1.08
CA GLY A 139 4.39 -4.02 0.23
C GLY A 139 4.29 -5.29 1.05
N THR A 140 4.19 -6.44 0.38
CA THR A 140 4.38 -7.71 1.06
C THR A 140 5.80 -7.82 1.62
N TRP A 141 6.03 -8.73 2.56
CA TRP A 141 7.39 -8.98 3.08
C TRP A 141 8.40 -9.33 1.97
N GLY A 142 7.95 -10.05 0.93
CA GLY A 142 8.76 -10.33 -0.26
C GLY A 142 9.10 -9.06 -1.03
N HIS A 143 8.11 -8.19 -1.26
CA HIS A 143 8.31 -6.91 -1.93
C HIS A 143 9.24 -5.99 -1.14
N ALA A 144 9.02 -5.83 0.17
CA ALA A 144 9.86 -4.98 1.01
C ALA A 144 11.33 -5.45 1.03
N ARG A 145 11.58 -6.76 1.14
CA ARG A 145 12.94 -7.32 1.03
C ARG A 145 13.55 -7.09 -0.35
N LYS A 146 12.77 -7.26 -1.43
CA LYS A 146 13.24 -6.97 -2.80
C LYS A 146 13.60 -5.49 -2.93
N LEU A 147 12.77 -4.57 -2.43
CA LEU A 147 13.06 -3.13 -2.45
C LEU A 147 14.41 -2.82 -1.79
N LEU A 148 14.68 -3.40 -0.63
CA LEU A 148 15.97 -3.19 0.06
C LEU A 148 17.13 -3.81 -0.71
N HIS A 149 16.95 -4.99 -1.30
CA HIS A 149 17.99 -5.66 -2.08
C HIS A 149 18.43 -4.86 -3.30
N ILE A 150 17.47 -4.25 -4.02
CA ILE A 150 17.75 -3.50 -5.25
C ILE A 150 18.09 -2.02 -5.02
N ASN A 151 18.00 -1.53 -3.76
CA ASN A 151 18.35 -0.17 -3.34
C ASN A 151 19.39 -0.21 -2.22
N PRO A 152 20.69 -0.46 -2.51
CA PRO A 152 21.72 -0.63 -1.50
C PRO A 152 21.90 0.58 -0.56
N ALA A 153 21.77 1.81 -1.08
CA ALA A 153 21.84 3.03 -0.27
C ALA A 153 20.71 3.08 0.78
N LEU A 154 19.51 2.63 0.41
CA LEU A 154 18.38 2.51 1.34
C LEU A 154 18.62 1.40 2.38
N ALA A 155 19.19 0.27 1.95
CA ALA A 155 19.47 -0.87 2.82
C ALA A 155 20.57 -0.59 3.86
N ALA A 156 21.47 0.35 3.54
CA ALA A 156 22.57 0.77 4.43
C ALA A 156 22.14 1.75 5.53
N LEU A 157 20.90 2.24 5.50
CA LEU A 157 20.41 3.17 6.53
C LEU A 157 20.31 2.51 7.91
N PRO A 158 20.51 3.28 8.99
CA PRO A 158 20.22 2.82 10.34
C PRO A 158 18.78 2.32 10.44
N ARG A 159 18.62 1.09 10.93
CA ARG A 159 17.31 0.44 11.02
C ARG A 159 16.67 0.65 12.37
N VAL A 160 15.35 0.79 12.34
CA VAL A 160 14.53 0.76 13.55
C VAL A 160 13.42 -0.27 13.38
N MET A 161 12.98 -0.85 14.49
CA MET A 161 11.89 -1.81 14.51
C MET A 161 10.92 -1.50 15.63
N LEU A 162 9.69 -1.92 15.45
CA LEU A 162 8.67 -1.84 16.49
C LEU A 162 8.96 -2.87 17.60
N PRO A 163 8.56 -2.59 18.85
CA PRO A 163 8.68 -3.57 19.93
C PRO A 163 7.90 -4.85 19.60
N PRO A 164 8.37 -6.01 20.06
CA PRO A 164 7.65 -7.27 19.87
C PRO A 164 6.33 -7.29 20.63
N GLY A 165 5.42 -8.19 20.24
CA GLY A 165 4.15 -8.40 20.93
C GLY A 165 3.00 -7.49 20.47
N LEU A 166 3.22 -6.60 19.50
CA LEU A 166 2.14 -5.83 18.91
C LEU A 166 1.19 -6.75 18.13
N THR A 167 -0.09 -6.50 18.25
CA THR A 167 -1.14 -7.23 17.54
C THR A 167 -1.83 -6.31 16.53
N THR A 168 -2.09 -6.84 15.33
CA THR A 168 -2.79 -6.08 14.30
C THR A 168 -4.30 -6.02 14.58
N ARG A 169 -4.89 -4.87 14.25
CA ARG A 169 -6.35 -4.67 14.18
C ARG A 169 -6.93 -5.04 12.81
N TYR A 170 -6.10 -5.59 11.90
CA TYR A 170 -6.49 -5.92 10.54
C TYR A 170 -7.29 -7.22 10.46
N ARG A 171 -8.52 -7.21 10.97
CA ARG A 171 -9.41 -8.38 11.14
C ARG A 171 -9.78 -9.12 9.85
N VAL A 172 -9.57 -8.53 8.68
CA VAL A 172 -9.89 -9.11 7.36
C VAL A 172 -8.66 -9.52 6.56
N ARG A 173 -7.46 -9.41 7.13
CA ARG A 173 -6.22 -9.85 6.49
C ARG A 173 -5.60 -11.00 7.27
N HIS A 174 -5.25 -12.05 6.55
CA HIS A 174 -4.36 -13.08 7.10
C HIS A 174 -2.92 -12.66 6.82
N ALA A 175 -2.16 -12.41 7.86
CA ALA A 175 -0.74 -12.18 7.73
C ALA A 175 -0.03 -13.54 7.77
N ASP A 176 0.85 -13.79 6.78
CA ASP A 176 1.68 -15.01 6.75
C ASP A 176 2.75 -15.02 7.85
N VAL A 177 2.93 -13.88 8.52
CA VAL A 177 3.91 -13.68 9.58
C VAL A 177 3.21 -13.19 10.84
N ALA A 178 3.44 -13.85 11.96
CA ALA A 178 2.92 -13.43 13.25
C ALA A 178 3.43 -12.02 13.59
N GLY A 179 2.53 -11.16 14.09
CA GLY A 179 2.88 -9.77 14.43
C GLY A 179 3.00 -8.82 13.23
N ALA A 180 2.64 -9.26 12.01
CA ALA A 180 2.63 -8.35 10.86
C ALA A 180 1.53 -7.30 11.01
N LEU A 181 1.93 -6.03 11.00
CA LEU A 181 1.06 -4.86 11.08
C LEU A 181 0.78 -4.32 9.66
N SER A 182 -0.33 -3.63 9.49
CA SER A 182 -0.53 -2.79 8.31
C SER A 182 0.39 -1.58 8.36
N THR A 183 0.65 -0.97 7.20
CA THR A 183 1.55 0.19 7.12
C THR A 183 1.08 1.35 7.99
N ILE A 184 -0.23 1.60 8.07
CA ILE A 184 -0.76 2.67 8.92
C ILE A 184 -0.56 2.37 10.41
N GLU A 185 -0.74 1.11 10.84
CA GLU A 185 -0.47 0.69 12.22
C GLU A 185 1.02 0.84 12.54
N ALA A 186 1.89 0.36 11.64
CA ALA A 186 3.33 0.46 11.82
C ALA A 186 3.79 1.93 11.94
N VAL A 187 3.28 2.82 11.08
CA VAL A 187 3.56 4.26 11.16
C VAL A 187 3.04 4.86 12.45
N THR A 188 1.81 4.52 12.87
CA THR A 188 1.22 5.03 14.12
C THR A 188 2.04 4.63 15.33
N HIS A 189 2.39 3.35 15.47
CA HIS A 189 3.22 2.86 16.57
C HIS A 189 4.61 3.49 16.59
N ALA A 190 5.23 3.63 15.41
CA ALA A 190 6.54 4.28 15.32
C ALA A 190 6.48 5.75 15.76
N LEU A 191 5.46 6.50 15.32
CA LEU A 191 5.29 7.89 15.71
C LEU A 191 4.97 8.04 17.22
N ASN A 192 4.16 7.15 17.78
CA ASN A 192 3.89 7.14 19.22
C ASN A 192 5.16 6.94 20.05
N ALA A 193 6.11 6.15 19.56
CA ALA A 193 7.40 5.97 20.22
C ALA A 193 8.32 7.19 20.00
N ILE A 194 8.49 7.65 18.78
CA ILE A 194 9.44 8.72 18.44
C ILE A 194 9.00 10.08 19.01
N GLU A 195 7.71 10.38 18.96
CA GLU A 195 7.15 11.70 19.33
C GLU A 195 6.59 11.73 20.76
N ALA A 196 6.81 10.67 21.56
CA ALA A 196 6.31 10.62 22.94
C ALA A 196 6.64 11.91 23.71
N PRO A 197 5.68 12.43 24.52
CA PRO A 197 4.40 11.83 24.93
C PRO A 197 3.21 12.05 23.98
N ARG A 198 3.43 12.58 22.77
CA ARG A 198 2.34 12.77 21.79
C ARG A 198 1.80 11.44 21.30
N ASN A 199 0.49 11.41 21.01
CA ASN A 199 -0.22 10.24 20.53
C ASN A 199 -0.76 10.46 19.12
N PHE A 200 -0.63 9.47 18.26
CA PHE A 200 -1.04 9.48 16.85
C PHE A 200 -2.14 8.45 16.53
N ASP A 201 -2.79 7.87 17.53
CA ASP A 201 -3.82 6.83 17.35
C ASP A 201 -5.01 7.30 16.52
N ALA A 202 -5.24 8.61 16.44
CA ALA A 202 -6.25 9.19 15.54
C ALA A 202 -6.02 8.82 14.05
N LEU A 203 -4.78 8.46 13.66
CA LEU A 203 -4.51 7.92 12.31
C LEU A 203 -5.25 6.62 12.03
N LEU A 204 -5.58 5.85 13.05
CA LEU A 204 -6.23 4.55 12.89
C LEU A 204 -7.73 4.66 12.60
N ALA A 205 -8.37 5.80 12.85
CA ALA A 205 -9.81 5.97 12.61
C ALA A 205 -10.25 5.63 11.18
N PRO A 206 -9.63 6.15 10.11
CA PRO A 206 -9.99 5.77 8.75
C PRO A 206 -9.63 4.31 8.43
N PHE A 207 -8.64 3.73 9.08
CA PHE A 207 -8.28 2.32 8.92
C PHE A 207 -9.32 1.40 9.57
N GLU A 208 -9.78 1.71 10.78
CA GLU A 208 -10.83 0.94 11.46
C GLU A 208 -12.13 0.96 10.66
N ALA A 209 -12.55 2.14 10.18
CA ALA A 209 -13.72 2.25 9.31
C ALA A 209 -13.56 1.51 7.97
N LEU A 210 -12.32 1.45 7.43
CA LEU A 210 -12.01 0.64 6.26
C LEU A 210 -12.29 -0.84 6.52
N ILE A 211 -11.85 -1.35 7.66
CA ILE A 211 -12.01 -2.76 8.06
C ILE A 211 -13.47 -3.08 8.35
N ASP A 212 -14.16 -2.21 9.09
CA ASP A 212 -15.60 -2.36 9.39
C ASP A 212 -16.41 -2.41 8.08
N GLY A 213 -16.18 -1.47 7.16
CA GLY A 213 -16.85 -1.47 5.87
C GLY A 213 -16.54 -2.71 5.00
N GLN A 214 -15.39 -3.36 5.16
CA GLN A 214 -15.09 -4.64 4.51
C GLN A 214 -15.88 -5.79 5.15
N ILE A 215 -15.97 -5.82 6.47
CA ILE A 215 -16.74 -6.84 7.21
C ILE A 215 -18.21 -6.73 6.86
N ASP A 216 -18.76 -5.52 6.87
CA ASP A 216 -20.16 -5.24 6.52
C ASP A 216 -20.47 -5.66 5.07
N GLY A 217 -19.59 -5.29 4.14
CA GLY A 217 -19.73 -5.66 2.73
C GLY A 217 -19.58 -7.16 2.46
N MET A 218 -18.84 -7.87 3.31
CA MET A 218 -18.67 -9.33 3.25
C MET A 218 -19.91 -10.06 3.81
N GLY A 219 -20.55 -9.48 4.81
CA GLY A 219 -21.63 -10.08 5.59
C GLY A 219 -21.13 -11.00 6.71
N ALA A 220 -21.90 -11.07 7.79
CA ALA A 220 -21.52 -11.74 9.03
C ALA A 220 -21.16 -13.23 8.84
N ASP A 221 -21.95 -13.97 8.04
CA ASP A 221 -21.74 -15.40 7.82
C ASP A 221 -20.44 -15.70 7.08
N LEU A 222 -20.11 -14.89 6.06
CA LEU A 222 -18.90 -15.07 5.27
C LEU A 222 -17.69 -14.70 6.11
N TYR A 223 -17.78 -13.60 6.86
CA TYR A 223 -16.74 -13.17 7.78
C TYR A 223 -16.45 -14.23 8.84
N ALA A 224 -17.49 -14.78 9.48
CA ALA A 224 -17.34 -15.83 10.49
C ALA A 224 -16.64 -17.08 9.91
N ARG A 225 -17.03 -17.54 8.72
CA ARG A 225 -16.43 -18.71 8.05
C ARG A 225 -14.95 -18.50 7.73
N HIS A 226 -14.59 -17.33 7.24
CA HIS A 226 -13.25 -17.08 6.72
C HIS A 226 -12.27 -16.53 7.77
N HIS A 227 -12.75 -15.83 8.81
CA HIS A 227 -11.90 -15.12 9.74
C HIS A 227 -12.03 -15.56 11.21
N LEU A 228 -13.20 -16.03 11.66
CA LEU A 228 -13.41 -16.44 13.07
C LEU A 228 -13.28 -17.95 13.28
N ASN A 229 -13.80 -18.78 12.37
CA ASN A 229 -13.91 -20.23 12.57
C ASN A 229 -12.77 -21.04 11.90
N ARG A 230 -11.70 -20.41 11.53
CA ARG A 230 -10.58 -21.09 10.87
C ARG A 230 -9.74 -21.87 11.87
N LYS A 231 -10.03 -23.17 11.99
CA LYS A 231 -9.23 -24.16 12.73
C LYS A 231 -8.06 -24.67 11.88
N VAL A 232 -7.17 -23.84 11.40
CA VAL A 232 -5.96 -24.38 10.73
C VAL A 232 -4.75 -23.53 11.09
N PRO A 233 -3.80 -24.08 11.84
CA PRO A 233 -2.46 -23.53 11.85
C PRO A 233 -1.82 -23.83 10.49
N TRP A 234 -1.42 -22.83 9.78
CA TRP A 234 -0.54 -22.99 8.62
C TRP A 234 0.80 -23.51 9.13
N ARG A 235 1.18 -24.68 8.65
CA ARG A 235 2.53 -25.24 8.82
C ARG A 235 3.46 -24.65 7.77
#